data_6c744b4588eed4998020b40bd3530b6e
#
_entry.id   6c744b4588eed4998020b40bd3530b6e
#
_cell.length_a   1.000
_cell.length_b   1.000
_cell.length_c   1.000
_cell.angle_alpha   90.00
_cell.angle_beta   90.00
_cell.angle_gamma   90.00
#
_symmetry.space_group_name_H-M   'P 1'
#
loop_
_entity.id
_entity.type
_entity.pdbx_description
1 polymer ?
#
loop_
_entity_poly.entity_id
_entity_poly.type
_entity_poly.pdbx_seq_one_letter_code
_entity_poly.pdbx_strand_id
1 'polypeptide(L)'
;LRKSMQKAFDQLDDQEQYYLEKRNAVCMECGNLAKWKDRLTFDELGAPFNITTANGAEKAYNKAVEHLGRLMVEDQSIRMVTVKKIEPERRRKKVAYAVYEYQADNEGEWGEIHFDFKKRKADIKYLADYDTSKTHVYARKAIQIVFDSYEEEIPDEKTVFFPIW
;
A
#
# COMPACT_ATOMS: atom_id res chain seq x y z
N LEU A 1 14.60 -2.74 -11.20
CA LEU A 1 13.71 -3.09 -10.08
C LEU A 1 14.44 -3.95 -9.04
N ARG A 2 15.10 -5.09 -9.42
CA ARG A 2 15.78 -5.98 -8.46
C ARG A 2 16.90 -5.28 -7.68
N LYS A 3 17.76 -4.51 -8.37
CA LYS A 3 18.86 -3.75 -7.73
C LYS A 3 18.34 -2.69 -6.77
N SER A 4 17.27 -1.98 -7.16
CA SER A 4 16.63 -0.97 -6.31
C SER A 4 15.97 -1.59 -5.08
N MET A 5 15.31 -2.74 -5.25
CA MET A 5 14.71 -3.49 -4.15
C MET A 5 15.79 -4.00 -3.17
N GLN A 6 16.93 -4.51 -3.67
CA GLN A 6 18.05 -4.91 -2.82
C GLN A 6 18.61 -3.72 -2.03
N LYS A 7 18.85 -2.59 -2.71
CA LYS A 7 19.34 -1.37 -2.07
C LYS A 7 18.40 -0.85 -0.97
N ALA A 8 17.09 -0.90 -1.21
CA ALA A 8 16.09 -0.53 -0.22
C ALA A 8 16.04 -1.55 0.94
N PHE A 9 16.10 -2.84 0.64
CA PHE A 9 16.14 -3.91 1.63
C PHE A 9 17.34 -3.78 2.58
N ASP A 10 18.52 -3.47 2.04
CA ASP A 10 19.76 -3.29 2.83
C ASP A 10 19.70 -2.09 3.80
N GLN A 11 18.71 -1.20 3.66
CA GLN A 11 18.47 -0.07 4.56
C GLN A 11 17.46 -0.39 5.68
N LEU A 12 16.79 -1.52 5.61
CA LEU A 12 15.88 -1.98 6.66
C LEU A 12 16.68 -2.50 7.86
N ASP A 13 16.05 -2.47 9.04
CA ASP A 13 16.64 -3.11 10.20
C ASP A 13 16.57 -4.66 10.14
N ASP A 14 17.33 -5.33 10.99
CA ASP A 14 17.45 -6.79 11.00
C ASP A 14 16.09 -7.49 11.22
N GLN A 15 15.19 -6.88 12.00
CA GLN A 15 13.85 -7.41 12.26
C GLN A 15 12.96 -7.31 11.03
N GLU A 16 12.98 -6.17 10.36
CA GLU A 16 12.23 -5.93 9.13
C GLU A 16 12.71 -6.86 8.00
N GLN A 17 14.02 -6.99 7.83
CA GLN A 17 14.64 -7.93 6.87
C GLN A 17 14.20 -9.36 7.15
N TYR A 18 14.28 -9.81 8.41
CA TYR A 18 13.84 -11.13 8.83
C TYR A 18 12.37 -11.38 8.49
N TYR A 19 11.48 -10.43 8.78
CA TYR A 19 10.05 -10.57 8.46
C TYR A 19 9.80 -10.73 6.97
N LEU A 20 10.45 -9.91 6.15
CA LEU A 20 10.26 -9.95 4.69
C LEU A 20 10.79 -11.24 4.09
N GLU A 21 11.97 -11.70 4.49
CA GLU A 21 12.54 -12.94 3.99
C GLU A 21 11.76 -14.18 4.42
N LYS A 22 11.47 -14.32 5.72
CA LYS A 22 10.85 -15.53 6.25
C LYS A 22 9.37 -15.64 5.88
N ARG A 23 8.64 -14.53 5.88
CA ARG A 23 7.23 -14.54 5.48
C ARG A 23 7.04 -14.78 3.98
N ASN A 24 7.95 -14.30 3.15
CA ASN A 24 7.86 -14.47 1.71
C ASN A 24 8.63 -15.69 1.20
N ALA A 25 9.39 -16.35 2.05
CA ALA A 25 10.27 -17.48 1.71
C ALA A 25 11.22 -17.12 0.53
N VAL A 26 11.83 -15.93 0.61
CA VAL A 26 12.75 -15.37 -0.39
C VAL A 26 14.07 -15.08 0.27
N CYS A 27 15.17 -15.48 -0.35
CA CYS A 27 16.49 -14.96 0.00
C CYS A 27 16.75 -13.69 -0.80
N MET A 28 16.87 -12.56 -0.15
CA MET A 28 17.08 -11.28 -0.83
C MET A 28 18.44 -11.18 -1.49
N GLU A 29 19.47 -11.83 -0.95
CA GLU A 29 20.83 -11.84 -1.54
C GLU A 29 20.89 -12.60 -2.88
N CYS A 30 20.38 -13.83 -2.94
CA CYS A 30 20.45 -14.65 -4.14
C CYS A 30 19.17 -14.66 -4.98
N GLY A 31 18.05 -14.19 -4.42
CA GLY A 31 16.73 -14.18 -5.05
C GLY A 31 16.10 -15.56 -5.20
N ASN A 32 16.62 -16.57 -4.52
CA ASN A 32 16.04 -17.91 -4.54
C ASN A 32 14.74 -17.92 -3.75
N LEU A 33 13.71 -18.51 -4.36
CA LEU A 33 12.42 -18.76 -3.72
C LEU A 33 12.48 -20.11 -3.00
N ALA A 34 12.23 -20.11 -1.70
CA ALA A 34 11.94 -21.34 -0.98
C ALA A 34 10.53 -21.86 -1.35
N LYS A 35 10.25 -23.11 -0.99
CA LYS A 35 8.92 -23.67 -1.22
C LYS A 35 7.88 -22.94 -0.36
N TRP A 36 6.65 -22.84 -0.84
CA TRP A 36 5.55 -22.19 -0.09
C TRP A 36 5.42 -22.70 1.35
N LYS A 37 5.63 -24.00 1.57
CA LYS A 37 5.61 -24.63 2.89
C LYS A 37 6.70 -24.15 3.86
N ASP A 38 7.73 -23.49 3.35
CA ASP A 38 8.83 -22.97 4.17
C ASP A 38 8.55 -21.53 4.67
N ARG A 39 7.38 -20.99 4.35
CA ARG A 39 6.93 -19.68 4.86
C ARG A 39 6.51 -19.81 6.31
N LEU A 40 7.04 -18.95 7.16
CA LEU A 40 6.61 -18.89 8.54
C LEU A 40 5.20 -18.31 8.67
N THR A 41 4.42 -18.86 9.60
CA THR A 41 3.17 -18.26 10.08
C THR A 41 3.47 -16.97 10.86
N PHE A 42 2.48 -16.14 11.12
CA PHE A 42 2.70 -14.93 11.92
C PHE A 42 3.08 -15.24 13.37
N ASP A 43 2.58 -16.33 13.95
CA ASP A 43 2.97 -16.77 15.29
C ASP A 43 4.47 -17.15 15.34
N GLU A 44 4.94 -17.93 14.36
CA GLU A 44 6.35 -18.30 14.25
C GLU A 44 7.24 -17.09 13.93
N LEU A 45 6.74 -16.15 13.13
CA LEU A 45 7.46 -14.96 12.70
C LEU A 45 7.74 -14.00 13.87
N GLY A 46 6.78 -13.89 14.80
CA GLY A 46 6.90 -13.00 15.97
C GLY A 46 7.80 -13.54 17.09
N ALA A 47 7.95 -14.86 17.16
CA ALA A 47 8.62 -15.53 18.28
C ALA A 47 10.06 -15.02 18.58
N PRO A 48 10.97 -14.83 17.60
CA PRO A 48 12.31 -14.33 17.85
C PRO A 48 12.38 -12.93 18.46
N PHE A 49 11.32 -12.15 18.32
CA PHE A 49 11.24 -10.75 18.77
C PHE A 49 10.29 -10.54 19.94
N ASN A 50 9.93 -11.61 20.64
CA ASN A 50 9.00 -11.60 21.79
C ASN A 50 7.62 -11.02 21.45
N ILE A 51 7.18 -11.13 20.21
CA ILE A 51 5.82 -10.78 19.79
C ILE A 51 4.97 -12.03 19.94
N THR A 52 4.09 -12.03 20.93
CA THR A 52 3.35 -13.22 21.39
C THR A 52 2.03 -13.44 20.66
N THR A 53 1.64 -12.55 19.75
CA THR A 53 0.37 -12.64 19.02
C THR A 53 0.57 -12.57 17.52
N ALA A 54 -0.16 -13.40 16.76
CA ALA A 54 -0.17 -13.37 15.31
C ALA A 54 -0.47 -11.96 14.75
N ASN A 55 -1.47 -11.28 15.33
CA ASN A 55 -1.84 -9.91 14.93
C ASN A 55 -0.70 -8.90 15.17
N GLY A 56 0.07 -9.05 16.28
CA GLY A 56 1.25 -8.22 16.53
C GLY A 56 2.34 -8.43 15.49
N ALA A 57 2.63 -9.69 15.12
CA ALA A 57 3.61 -10.04 14.10
C ALA A 57 3.16 -9.60 12.70
N GLU A 58 1.86 -9.73 12.38
CA GLU A 58 1.28 -9.23 11.12
C GLU A 58 1.42 -7.72 10.99
N LYS A 59 1.13 -6.97 12.04
CA LYS A 59 1.34 -5.51 12.07
C LYS A 59 2.80 -5.13 11.86
N ALA A 60 3.73 -5.85 12.49
CA ALA A 60 5.16 -5.61 12.34
C ALA A 60 5.63 -5.93 10.89
N TYR A 61 5.17 -7.03 10.32
CA TYR A 61 5.42 -7.38 8.92
C TYR A 61 4.87 -6.31 7.96
N ASN A 62 3.64 -5.85 8.17
CA ASN A 62 3.04 -4.83 7.31
C ASN A 62 3.80 -3.50 7.38
N LYS A 63 4.33 -3.12 8.56
CA LYS A 63 5.23 -1.96 8.69
C LYS A 63 6.52 -2.14 7.90
N ALA A 64 7.13 -3.33 7.92
CA ALA A 64 8.33 -3.62 7.16
C ALA A 64 8.08 -3.53 5.64
N VAL A 65 6.94 -4.06 5.16
CA VAL A 65 6.51 -3.92 3.75
C VAL A 65 6.33 -2.45 3.38
N GLU A 66 5.67 -1.67 4.24
CA GLU A 66 5.46 -0.24 4.01
C GLU A 66 6.79 0.53 4.00
N HIS A 67 7.71 0.24 4.93
CA HIS A 67 9.02 0.89 5.00
C HIS A 67 9.85 0.58 3.73
N LEU A 68 9.91 -0.69 3.31
CA LEU A 68 10.55 -1.07 2.05
C LEU A 68 9.96 -0.30 0.86
N GLY A 69 8.63 -0.23 0.79
CA GLY A 69 7.93 0.51 -0.26
C GLY A 69 8.32 1.98 -0.28
N ARG A 70 8.36 2.65 0.86
CA ARG A 70 8.78 4.07 0.98
C ARG A 70 10.21 4.29 0.49
N LEU A 71 11.15 3.45 0.91
CA LEU A 71 12.54 3.52 0.43
C LEU A 71 12.66 3.35 -1.08
N MET A 72 11.83 2.48 -1.67
CA MET A 72 11.77 2.30 -3.12
C MET A 72 11.13 3.49 -3.85
N VAL A 73 10.18 4.19 -3.23
CA VAL A 73 9.60 5.44 -3.76
C VAL A 73 10.64 6.55 -3.73
N GLU A 74 11.36 6.72 -2.63
CA GLU A 74 12.47 7.68 -2.50
C GLU A 74 13.56 7.46 -3.55
N ASP A 75 13.86 6.21 -3.90
CA ASP A 75 14.77 5.85 -4.99
C ASP A 75 14.11 5.95 -6.40
N GLN A 76 12.89 6.45 -6.49
CA GLN A 76 12.10 6.58 -7.72
C GLN A 76 11.91 5.27 -8.50
N SER A 77 11.99 4.14 -7.84
CA SER A 77 11.86 2.81 -8.45
C SER A 77 10.41 2.34 -8.58
N ILE A 78 9.56 2.80 -7.68
CA ILE A 78 8.11 2.58 -7.69
C ILE A 78 7.41 3.88 -7.31
N ARG A 79 6.09 3.90 -7.44
CA ARG A 79 5.22 5.00 -7.03
C ARG A 79 4.32 4.55 -5.90
N MET A 80 3.81 5.50 -5.14
CA MET A 80 2.88 5.27 -4.06
C MET A 80 1.67 6.19 -4.21
N VAL A 81 0.49 5.68 -3.90
CA VAL A 81 -0.70 6.50 -3.75
C VAL A 81 -1.37 6.17 -2.42
N THR A 82 -1.68 7.21 -1.67
CA THR A 82 -2.52 7.12 -0.46
C THR A 82 -3.90 7.66 -0.78
N VAL A 83 -4.93 6.90 -0.42
CA VAL A 83 -6.34 7.26 -0.62
C VAL A 83 -7.00 7.36 0.74
N LYS A 84 -7.67 8.47 0.99
CA LYS A 84 -8.36 8.75 2.25
C LYS A 84 -9.81 9.13 1.98
N LYS A 85 -10.74 8.50 2.70
CA LYS A 85 -12.15 8.84 2.62
C LYS A 85 -12.41 10.15 3.38
N ILE A 86 -13.02 11.11 2.68
CA ILE A 86 -13.60 12.28 3.34
C ILE A 86 -14.97 11.85 3.87
N GLU A 87 -15.16 11.85 5.18
CA GLU A 87 -16.42 11.41 5.78
C GLU A 87 -17.61 12.26 5.29
N PRO A 88 -18.59 11.65 4.63
CA PRO A 88 -19.95 12.09 4.78
C PRO A 88 -20.51 11.45 6.04
N GLU A 89 -21.29 12.22 6.80
CA GLU A 89 -21.93 11.82 8.06
C GLU A 89 -22.31 10.33 8.14
N ARG A 90 -22.01 9.72 9.30
CA ARG A 90 -22.31 8.35 9.71
C ARG A 90 -23.65 7.83 9.21
N ARG A 91 -23.66 7.10 8.11
CA ARG A 91 -24.83 6.31 7.69
C ARG A 91 -24.41 4.86 7.46
N ARG A 92 -25.00 3.97 8.25
CA ARG A 92 -24.88 2.49 8.21
C ARG A 92 -25.44 1.83 6.92
N LYS A 93 -25.58 2.54 5.81
CA LYS A 93 -26.07 1.99 4.54
C LYS A 93 -25.01 2.15 3.46
N LYS A 94 -24.90 1.17 2.55
CA LYS A 94 -24.05 1.26 1.35
C LYS A 94 -24.23 2.63 0.70
N VAL A 95 -23.18 3.43 0.74
CA VAL A 95 -23.22 4.82 0.30
C VAL A 95 -23.24 4.83 -1.23
N ALA A 96 -24.20 5.50 -1.83
CA ALA A 96 -24.28 5.60 -3.29
C ALA A 96 -23.20 6.56 -3.84
N TYR A 97 -22.80 7.53 -3.03
CA TYR A 97 -21.80 8.56 -3.37
C TYR A 97 -20.79 8.70 -2.25
N ALA A 98 -19.53 8.88 -2.59
CA ALA A 98 -18.49 9.20 -1.64
C ALA A 98 -17.44 10.10 -2.26
N VAL A 99 -16.75 10.86 -1.41
CA VAL A 99 -15.61 11.71 -1.78
C VAL A 99 -14.37 11.11 -1.14
N TYR A 100 -13.33 11.02 -1.93
CA TYR A 100 -12.01 10.58 -1.49
C TYR A 100 -10.96 11.59 -1.87
N GLU A 101 -10.03 11.82 -0.97
CA GLU A 101 -8.78 12.49 -1.26
C GLU A 101 -7.73 11.45 -1.64
N TYR A 102 -6.77 11.82 -2.48
CA TYR A 102 -5.62 10.99 -2.78
C TYR A 102 -4.35 11.83 -2.82
N GLN A 103 -3.24 11.24 -2.44
CA GLN A 103 -1.93 11.88 -2.44
C GLN A 103 -0.93 11.04 -3.23
N ALA A 104 -0.13 11.71 -4.05
CA ALA A 104 0.91 11.10 -4.85
C ALA A 104 2.22 11.05 -4.06
N ASP A 105 2.86 9.89 -4.01
CA ASP A 105 4.17 9.64 -3.37
C ASP A 105 4.29 10.17 -1.93
N ASN A 106 3.15 10.35 -1.25
CA ASN A 106 3.03 10.88 0.12
C ASN A 106 3.59 12.31 0.29
N GLU A 107 3.53 13.11 -0.78
CA GLU A 107 4.04 14.47 -0.83
C GLU A 107 3.03 15.41 -1.51
N GLY A 108 3.13 16.72 -1.20
CA GLY A 108 2.33 17.78 -1.83
C GLY A 108 0.87 17.81 -1.43
N GLU A 109 0.11 18.62 -2.16
CA GLU A 109 -1.32 18.79 -1.94
C GLU A 109 -2.13 17.58 -2.41
N TRP A 110 -3.21 17.32 -1.68
CA TRP A 110 -4.12 16.22 -1.99
C TRP A 110 -5.03 16.56 -3.17
N GLY A 111 -5.28 15.58 -4.01
CA GLY A 111 -6.31 15.64 -5.04
C GLY A 111 -7.65 15.13 -4.50
N GLU A 112 -8.75 15.40 -5.23
CA GLU A 112 -10.10 15.01 -4.82
C GLU A 112 -10.83 14.28 -5.95
N ILE A 113 -11.47 13.17 -5.61
CA ILE A 113 -12.25 12.34 -6.53
C ILE A 113 -13.62 12.04 -5.93
N HIS A 114 -14.67 12.33 -6.72
CA HIS A 114 -16.06 12.04 -6.39
C HIS A 114 -16.50 10.72 -7.04
N PHE A 115 -17.06 9.82 -6.26
CA PHE A 115 -17.50 8.49 -6.70
C PHE A 115 -19.03 8.39 -6.71
N ASP A 116 -19.57 7.93 -7.84
CA ASP A 116 -20.94 7.43 -7.97
C ASP A 116 -20.89 5.91 -8.13
N PHE A 117 -21.07 5.19 -7.05
CA PHE A 117 -20.98 3.73 -7.05
C PHE A 117 -22.13 3.05 -7.79
N LYS A 118 -23.30 3.69 -7.86
CA LYS A 118 -24.43 3.15 -8.63
C LYS A 118 -24.15 3.15 -10.12
N LYS A 119 -23.52 4.19 -10.61
CA LYS A 119 -23.15 4.33 -12.02
C LYS A 119 -21.75 3.80 -12.34
N ARG A 120 -20.99 3.36 -11.34
CA ARG A 120 -19.57 3.02 -11.45
C ARG A 120 -18.77 4.12 -12.17
N LYS A 121 -18.96 5.35 -11.76
CA LYS A 121 -18.27 6.52 -12.28
C LYS A 121 -17.43 7.19 -11.17
N ALA A 122 -16.29 7.72 -11.59
CA ALA A 122 -15.45 8.58 -10.77
C ALA A 122 -15.19 9.88 -11.54
N ASP A 123 -15.25 11.01 -10.84
CA ASP A 123 -15.03 12.34 -11.39
C ASP A 123 -13.92 13.02 -10.60
N ILE A 124 -12.79 13.25 -11.24
CA ILE A 124 -11.63 13.92 -10.65
C ILE A 124 -11.94 15.42 -10.57
N LYS A 125 -12.04 15.96 -9.36
CA LYS A 125 -12.31 17.38 -9.12
C LYS A 125 -11.03 18.18 -9.08
N TYR A 126 -10.05 17.70 -8.34
CA TYR A 126 -8.73 18.31 -8.22
C TYR A 126 -7.67 17.23 -8.37
N LEU A 127 -6.58 17.57 -9.05
CA LEU A 127 -5.40 16.69 -9.14
C LEU A 127 -4.52 16.93 -7.92
N ALA A 128 -3.99 15.84 -7.37
CA ALA A 128 -2.90 15.91 -6.40
C ALA A 128 -1.65 16.51 -7.06
N ASP A 129 -0.81 17.16 -6.26
CA ASP A 129 0.53 17.49 -6.72
C ASP A 129 1.24 16.22 -7.23
N TYR A 130 2.15 16.39 -8.19
CA TYR A 130 2.85 15.29 -8.89
C TYR A 130 1.96 14.38 -9.78
N ASP A 131 0.63 14.51 -9.75
CA ASP A 131 -0.21 13.90 -10.80
C ASP A 131 -0.31 14.84 -12.01
N THR A 132 -0.33 14.30 -13.20
CA THR A 132 -0.34 15.12 -14.42
C THR A 132 -1.69 15.08 -15.11
N SER A 133 -2.13 16.21 -15.65
CA SER A 133 -3.36 16.32 -16.43
C SER A 133 -3.39 15.44 -17.70
N LYS A 134 -2.22 14.96 -18.15
CA LYS A 134 -2.12 14.11 -19.35
C LYS A 134 -2.35 12.63 -19.04
N THR A 135 -1.84 12.15 -17.92
CA THR A 135 -1.81 10.71 -17.61
C THR A 135 -2.72 10.30 -16.46
N HIS A 136 -2.95 11.19 -15.50
CA HIS A 136 -3.73 10.92 -14.28
C HIS A 136 -3.34 9.60 -13.60
N VAL A 137 -2.04 9.30 -13.55
CA VAL A 137 -1.54 7.98 -13.12
C VAL A 137 -1.97 7.67 -11.69
N TYR A 138 -1.81 8.63 -10.78
CA TYR A 138 -2.18 8.46 -9.37
C TYR A 138 -3.69 8.48 -9.17
N ALA A 139 -4.41 9.41 -9.83
CA ALA A 139 -5.86 9.44 -9.77
C ALA A 139 -6.49 8.14 -10.29
N ARG A 140 -6.00 7.61 -11.42
CA ARG A 140 -6.47 6.31 -11.96
C ARG A 140 -6.23 5.17 -10.99
N LYS A 141 -5.05 5.15 -10.35
CA LYS A 141 -4.74 4.12 -9.35
C LYS A 141 -5.63 4.25 -8.11
N ALA A 142 -5.86 5.48 -7.63
CA ALA A 142 -6.80 5.77 -6.54
C ALA A 142 -8.22 5.29 -6.88
N ILE A 143 -8.71 5.59 -8.08
CA ILE A 143 -10.02 5.16 -8.57
C ILE A 143 -10.12 3.62 -8.57
N GLN A 144 -9.10 2.93 -9.07
CA GLN A 144 -9.04 1.47 -9.04
C GLN A 144 -9.15 0.93 -7.61
N ILE A 145 -8.33 1.45 -6.69
CA ILE A 145 -8.32 1.02 -5.29
C ILE A 145 -9.70 1.14 -4.64
N VAL A 146 -10.37 2.27 -4.86
CA VAL A 146 -11.69 2.52 -4.26
C VAL A 146 -12.74 1.56 -4.84
N PHE A 147 -12.76 1.35 -6.16
CA PHE A 147 -13.72 0.42 -6.77
C PHE A 147 -13.44 -1.04 -6.40
N ASP A 148 -12.18 -1.46 -6.33
CA ASP A 148 -11.81 -2.84 -5.95
C ASP A 148 -12.13 -3.13 -4.48
N SER A 149 -12.09 -2.10 -3.62
CA SER A 149 -12.40 -2.23 -2.19
C SER A 149 -13.87 -1.95 -1.86
N TYR A 150 -14.72 -1.64 -2.83
CA TYR A 150 -16.10 -1.17 -2.57
C TYR A 150 -17.00 -2.23 -1.93
N GLU A 151 -16.76 -3.51 -2.18
CA GLU A 151 -17.51 -4.63 -1.59
C GLU A 151 -16.97 -5.02 -0.19
N GLU A 152 -15.74 -4.65 0.10
CA GLU A 152 -15.12 -4.76 1.41
C GLU A 152 -15.37 -3.45 2.20
N GLU A 153 -15.33 -3.47 3.53
CA GLU A 153 -15.29 -2.24 4.31
C GLU A 153 -14.01 -1.49 3.94
N ILE A 154 -14.14 -0.39 3.18
CA ILE A 154 -13.00 0.41 2.77
C ILE A 154 -12.41 1.05 4.02
N PRO A 155 -11.14 0.79 4.35
CA PRO A 155 -10.47 1.48 5.44
C PRO A 155 -10.49 3.00 5.20
N ASP A 156 -10.54 3.78 6.26
CA ASP A 156 -10.59 5.26 6.18
C ASP A 156 -9.39 5.81 5.39
N GLU A 157 -8.27 5.09 5.42
CA GLU A 157 -7.07 5.40 4.65
C GLU A 157 -6.42 4.11 4.14
N LYS A 158 -5.96 4.11 2.89
CA LYS A 158 -5.25 2.99 2.25
C LYS A 158 -4.10 3.48 1.39
N THR A 159 -2.91 2.97 1.64
CA THR A 159 -1.71 3.22 0.84
C THR A 159 -1.41 2.01 -0.05
N VAL A 160 -1.09 2.26 -1.32
CA VAL A 160 -0.73 1.21 -2.29
C VAL A 160 0.50 1.64 -3.07
N PHE A 161 1.46 0.72 -3.20
CA PHE A 161 2.64 0.86 -4.04
C PHE A 161 2.39 0.22 -5.41
N PHE A 162 2.93 0.83 -6.47
CA PHE A 162 2.77 0.33 -7.83
C PHE A 162 3.99 0.67 -8.71
N PRO A 163 4.29 -0.16 -9.75
CA PRO A 163 5.45 0.06 -10.60
C PRO A 163 5.30 1.32 -11.47
N ILE A 164 6.44 1.89 -11.86
CA ILE A 164 6.52 2.93 -12.90
C ILE A 164 6.43 2.21 -14.26
N TRP A 165 5.44 2.57 -15.06
CA TRP A 165 5.25 2.09 -16.43
C TRP A 165 5.82 3.06 -17.44
#